data_99e6169b5b0c8fdeba1af4681dcf487c
#
_entry.id   99e6169b5b0c8fdeba1af4681dcf487c
#
_cell.length_a   1.000
_cell.length_b   1.000
_cell.length_c   1.000
_cell.angle_alpha   90.00
_cell.angle_beta   90.00
_cell.angle_gamma   90.00
#
_symmetry.space_group_name_H-M   'P 1'
#
loop_
_entity.id
_entity.type
_entity.pdbx_description
1 polymer ?
#
loop_
_entity_poly.entity_id
_entity_poly.type
_entity_poly.pdbx_seq_one_letter_code
_entity_poly.pdbx_strand_id
1 'polypeptide(L)'
;MQAVFDVNLLLLKGKVLEMEKQYKVGIVGATGMVGQRFVTLLENHPWFKLTTLAASGRSAGKTYEDAVGSRWAMTTPMPESVKKMVVLDAAKVEEVASQVDFIFCAVNMPKAEIKALEEAYAKAECPVVSNNSANRFTPDVPMVVPEINADHIEIIPAQRKRLGTKRGFIAVKSNCSLQSYVPALHPLMKEFGVNKALVCTYQAISGAGKTFDRMPEIVDNVIPYIGGEEEKSASR
;
A
#
# COMPACT_ATOMS: atom_id res chain seq x y z
N MET A 1 -15.79 5.34 4.54
CA MET A 1 -15.96 6.10 3.27
C MET A 1 -15.05 5.45 2.24
N GLN A 2 -15.65 4.73 1.32
CA GLN A 2 -15.01 3.89 0.34
C GLN A 2 -14.58 4.80 -0.81
N ALA A 3 -13.28 5.09 -0.94
CA ALA A 3 -12.77 5.60 -2.19
C ALA A 3 -12.86 4.45 -3.20
N VAL A 4 -13.99 4.38 -3.85
CA VAL A 4 -14.18 3.59 -5.05
C VAL A 4 -13.28 4.24 -6.09
N PHE A 5 -12.23 3.56 -6.50
CA PHE A 5 -11.58 3.86 -7.76
C PHE A 5 -12.66 3.69 -8.83
N ASP A 6 -13.21 4.80 -9.27
CA ASP A 6 -14.26 4.80 -10.25
C ASP A 6 -13.65 4.41 -11.59
N VAL A 7 -13.81 3.15 -11.96
CA VAL A 7 -13.46 2.60 -13.28
C VAL A 7 -14.14 3.43 -14.40
N ASN A 8 -15.18 4.20 -14.06
CA ASN A 8 -15.91 5.06 -14.98
C ASN A 8 -15.14 6.32 -15.42
N LEU A 9 -14.09 6.75 -14.72
CA LEU A 9 -13.31 7.92 -15.17
C LEU A 9 -12.49 7.62 -16.44
N LEU A 10 -12.18 6.36 -16.72
CA LEU A 10 -11.55 5.90 -17.96
C LEU A 10 -12.54 5.70 -19.10
N LEU A 11 -13.84 5.66 -18.81
CA LEU A 11 -14.91 5.56 -19.82
C LEU A 11 -15.21 6.89 -20.54
N LEU A 12 -14.73 8.02 -20.04
CA LEU A 12 -14.98 9.34 -20.62
C LEU A 12 -14.30 9.59 -21.99
N LYS A 13 -13.48 8.68 -22.48
CA LYS A 13 -12.89 8.75 -23.84
C LYS A 13 -13.22 7.58 -24.78
N GLY A 14 -14.20 6.75 -24.45
CA GLY A 14 -14.72 5.73 -25.38
C GLY A 14 -13.73 4.67 -25.86
N LYS A 15 -12.61 4.48 -25.16
CA LYS A 15 -11.67 3.37 -25.35
C LYS A 15 -11.49 2.65 -24.02
N VAL A 16 -12.18 1.53 -23.87
CA VAL A 16 -11.70 0.47 -22.96
C VAL A 16 -10.34 0.07 -23.52
N LEU A 17 -9.26 0.44 -22.85
CA LEU A 17 -7.97 -0.14 -23.10
C LEU A 17 -8.06 -1.59 -22.60
N GLU A 18 -8.46 -2.50 -23.48
CA GLU A 18 -8.22 -3.93 -23.27
C GLU A 18 -6.70 -4.10 -23.17
N MET A 19 -6.23 -4.21 -21.92
CA MET A 19 -4.83 -4.59 -21.71
C MET A 19 -4.72 -6.08 -22.04
N GLU A 20 -4.06 -6.39 -23.14
CA GLU A 20 -3.79 -7.78 -23.57
C GLU A 20 -3.00 -8.58 -22.52
N LYS A 21 -2.43 -7.92 -21.51
CA LYS A 21 -1.59 -8.53 -20.48
C LYS A 21 -1.91 -8.02 -19.09
N GLN A 22 -2.30 -8.93 -18.21
CA GLN A 22 -2.33 -8.64 -16.77
C GLN A 22 -0.94 -8.75 -16.16
N TYR A 23 -0.57 -7.79 -15.29
CA TYR A 23 0.65 -7.85 -14.51
C TYR A 23 0.47 -8.82 -13.33
N LYS A 24 1.47 -9.69 -13.12
CA LYS A 24 1.53 -10.56 -11.94
C LYS A 24 1.97 -9.74 -10.74
N VAL A 25 1.19 -9.74 -9.69
CA VAL A 25 1.50 -8.96 -8.49
C VAL A 25 1.60 -9.84 -7.25
N GLY A 26 2.52 -9.46 -6.36
CA GLY A 26 2.67 -10.05 -5.05
C GLY A 26 2.25 -9.10 -3.94
N ILE A 27 1.85 -9.64 -2.79
CA ILE A 27 1.61 -8.89 -1.57
C ILE A 27 2.61 -9.35 -0.52
N VAL A 28 3.48 -8.46 -0.08
CA VAL A 28 4.42 -8.67 1.03
C VAL A 28 3.83 -8.05 2.29
N GLY A 29 3.56 -8.89 3.29
CA GLY A 29 2.73 -8.55 4.46
C GLY A 29 1.27 -8.97 4.30
N ALA A 30 1.00 -9.99 3.49
CA ALA A 30 -0.33 -10.42 3.07
C ALA A 30 -1.28 -10.81 4.22
N THR A 31 -0.77 -11.30 5.34
CA THR A 31 -1.59 -11.76 6.49
C THR A 31 -2.02 -10.62 7.43
N GLY A 32 -1.45 -9.43 7.27
CA GLY A 32 -1.84 -8.24 8.02
C GLY A 32 -3.13 -7.61 7.49
N MET A 33 -3.79 -6.75 8.25
CA MET A 33 -5.07 -6.11 7.89
C MET A 33 -4.99 -5.37 6.54
N VAL A 34 -3.91 -4.62 6.29
CA VAL A 34 -3.70 -3.92 5.01
C VAL A 34 -3.46 -4.90 3.87
N GLY A 35 -2.69 -5.98 4.11
CA GLY A 35 -2.48 -7.05 3.14
C GLY A 35 -3.77 -7.75 2.75
N GLN A 36 -4.63 -8.05 3.72
CA GLN A 36 -5.97 -8.60 3.49
C GLN A 36 -6.84 -7.65 2.64
N ARG A 37 -6.71 -6.33 2.87
CA ARG A 37 -7.41 -5.33 2.05
C ARG A 37 -6.90 -5.34 0.61
N PHE A 38 -5.60 -5.46 0.37
CA PHE A 38 -5.06 -5.66 -0.98
C PHE A 38 -5.61 -6.92 -1.64
N VAL A 39 -5.69 -8.03 -0.91
CA VAL A 39 -6.29 -9.28 -1.43
C VAL A 39 -7.71 -9.04 -1.95
N THR A 40 -8.56 -8.36 -1.16
CA THR A 40 -9.94 -8.08 -1.58
C THR A 40 -10.03 -7.11 -2.76
N LEU A 41 -9.13 -6.13 -2.84
CA LEU A 41 -9.11 -5.13 -3.92
C LEU A 41 -8.56 -5.68 -5.24
N LEU A 42 -7.71 -6.69 -5.18
CA LEU A 42 -7.11 -7.32 -6.35
C LEU A 42 -7.95 -8.47 -6.90
N GLU A 43 -9.01 -8.87 -6.19
CA GLU A 43 -9.93 -9.88 -6.73
C GLU A 43 -10.62 -9.35 -7.98
N ASN A 44 -10.51 -10.10 -9.08
CA ASN A 44 -11.03 -9.71 -10.39
C ASN A 44 -10.54 -8.35 -10.92
N HIS A 45 -9.34 -7.91 -10.49
CA HIS A 45 -8.79 -6.64 -10.95
C HIS A 45 -8.44 -6.71 -12.45
N PRO A 46 -8.84 -5.72 -13.28
CA PRO A 46 -8.70 -5.81 -14.74
C PRO A 46 -7.23 -5.86 -15.20
N TRP A 47 -6.31 -5.24 -14.46
CA TRP A 47 -4.90 -5.11 -14.87
C TRP A 47 -3.92 -5.95 -14.05
N PHE A 48 -4.30 -6.33 -12.83
CA PHE A 48 -3.41 -7.00 -11.91
C PHE A 48 -3.94 -8.38 -11.53
N LYS A 49 -3.10 -9.39 -11.69
CA LYS A 49 -3.37 -10.75 -11.23
C LYS A 49 -2.55 -11.03 -9.99
N LEU A 50 -3.20 -11.24 -8.86
CA LEU A 50 -2.54 -11.65 -7.62
C LEU A 50 -2.02 -13.08 -7.78
N THR A 51 -0.71 -13.25 -7.75
CA THR A 51 -0.05 -14.56 -7.94
C THR A 51 0.78 -15.00 -6.74
N THR A 52 1.14 -14.09 -5.86
CA THR A 52 2.07 -14.40 -4.77
C THR A 52 1.68 -13.68 -3.49
N LEU A 53 1.64 -14.44 -2.41
CA LEU A 53 1.40 -13.94 -1.06
C LEU A 53 2.62 -14.24 -0.20
N ALA A 54 3.19 -13.22 0.43
CA ALA A 54 4.34 -13.37 1.31
C ALA A 54 4.08 -12.71 2.67
N ALA A 55 4.59 -13.32 3.73
CA ALA A 55 4.47 -12.83 5.09
C ALA A 55 5.68 -13.25 5.92
N SER A 56 5.64 -13.04 7.24
CA SER A 56 6.72 -13.49 8.13
C SER A 56 6.90 -15.01 8.09
N GLY A 57 8.08 -15.50 8.42
CA GLY A 57 8.40 -16.93 8.48
C GLY A 57 7.43 -17.78 9.31
N ARG A 58 6.72 -17.18 10.27
CA ARG A 58 5.65 -17.88 11.04
C ARG A 58 4.45 -18.31 10.19
N SER A 59 4.19 -17.59 9.11
CA SER A 59 3.09 -17.85 8.18
C SER A 59 3.56 -18.61 6.93
N ALA A 60 4.84 -18.60 6.64
CA ALA A 60 5.42 -19.24 5.47
C ALA A 60 5.17 -20.76 5.45
N GLY A 61 4.91 -21.30 4.27
CA GLY A 61 4.62 -22.72 4.03
C GLY A 61 3.18 -23.13 4.34
N LYS A 62 2.35 -22.27 4.93
CA LYS A 62 0.92 -22.51 5.17
C LYS A 62 0.08 -22.06 3.99
N THR A 63 -1.12 -22.63 3.84
CA THR A 63 -2.13 -22.02 2.97
C THR A 63 -2.52 -20.64 3.51
N TYR A 64 -2.96 -19.74 2.64
CA TYR A 64 -3.34 -18.40 3.08
C TYR A 64 -4.49 -18.44 4.10
N GLU A 65 -5.48 -19.31 3.88
CA GLU A 65 -6.57 -19.55 4.81
C GLU A 65 -6.06 -19.97 6.20
N ASP A 66 -5.13 -20.91 6.29
CA ASP A 66 -4.55 -21.35 7.55
C ASP A 66 -3.64 -20.27 8.18
N ALA A 67 -2.88 -19.56 7.34
CA ALA A 67 -1.98 -18.51 7.81
C ALA A 67 -2.72 -17.31 8.41
N VAL A 68 -3.90 -16.98 7.89
CA VAL A 68 -4.77 -15.90 8.39
C VAL A 68 -5.66 -16.43 9.52
N GLY A 69 -6.32 -17.56 9.32
CA GLY A 69 -7.23 -18.17 10.27
C GLY A 69 -8.34 -17.21 10.73
N SER A 70 -8.60 -17.18 12.03
CA SER A 70 -9.60 -16.30 12.66
C SER A 70 -9.25 -14.79 12.59
N ARG A 71 -8.06 -14.42 12.08
CA ARG A 71 -7.63 -13.02 11.96
C ARG A 71 -8.09 -12.36 10.66
N TRP A 72 -8.96 -12.99 9.88
CA TRP A 72 -9.59 -12.33 8.73
C TRP A 72 -10.44 -11.16 9.21
N ALA A 73 -10.05 -9.95 8.84
CA ALA A 73 -10.63 -8.70 9.36
C ALA A 73 -11.49 -7.95 8.34
N MET A 74 -11.69 -8.53 7.15
CA MET A 74 -12.51 -7.88 6.13
C MET A 74 -13.98 -8.25 6.30
N THR A 75 -14.88 -7.34 5.93
CA THR A 75 -16.33 -7.58 5.93
C THR A 75 -16.77 -8.54 4.83
N THR A 76 -16.01 -8.59 3.72
CA THR A 76 -16.22 -9.55 2.64
C THR A 76 -15.54 -10.88 2.96
N PRO A 77 -16.11 -12.02 2.55
CA PRO A 77 -15.43 -13.31 2.68
C PRO A 77 -14.06 -13.31 2.01
N MET A 78 -13.16 -14.16 2.50
CA MET A 78 -11.88 -14.39 1.84
C MET A 78 -12.12 -14.96 0.44
N PRO A 79 -11.53 -14.36 -0.62
CA PRO A 79 -11.69 -14.87 -1.98
C PRO A 79 -11.21 -16.31 -2.13
N GLU A 80 -11.98 -17.13 -2.85
CA GLU A 80 -11.63 -18.55 -3.07
C GLU A 80 -10.30 -18.70 -3.83
N SER A 81 -10.00 -17.75 -4.70
CA SER A 81 -8.77 -17.71 -5.52
C SER A 81 -7.48 -17.74 -4.68
N VAL A 82 -7.52 -17.21 -3.46
CA VAL A 82 -6.33 -17.08 -2.60
C VAL A 82 -6.27 -18.10 -1.47
N LYS A 83 -7.37 -18.72 -1.07
CA LYS A 83 -7.44 -19.61 0.11
C LYS A 83 -6.34 -20.66 0.15
N LYS A 84 -6.13 -21.34 -0.99
CA LYS A 84 -5.16 -22.44 -1.13
C LYS A 84 -3.77 -21.99 -1.57
N MET A 85 -3.55 -20.70 -1.80
CA MET A 85 -2.22 -20.18 -2.11
C MET A 85 -1.28 -20.38 -0.92
N VAL A 86 -0.09 -20.92 -1.19
CA VAL A 86 0.94 -21.08 -0.17
C VAL A 86 1.60 -19.73 0.09
N VAL A 87 1.66 -19.35 1.35
CA VAL A 87 2.32 -18.11 1.78
C VAL A 87 3.84 -18.32 1.77
N LEU A 88 4.57 -17.45 1.08
CA LEU A 88 6.02 -17.45 1.04
C LEU A 88 6.61 -16.66 2.22
N ASP A 89 7.88 -16.90 2.53
CA ASP A 89 8.61 -16.08 3.47
C ASP A 89 9.03 -14.75 2.82
N ALA A 90 8.57 -13.63 3.36
CA ALA A 90 8.89 -12.29 2.87
C ALA A 90 10.40 -11.99 2.89
N ALA A 91 11.17 -12.66 3.73
CA ALA A 91 12.63 -12.52 3.78
C ALA A 91 13.36 -13.23 2.63
N LYS A 92 12.69 -14.17 1.96
CA LYS A 92 13.22 -14.87 0.78
C LYS A 92 12.96 -14.04 -0.49
N VAL A 93 13.62 -12.91 -0.58
CA VAL A 93 13.39 -11.87 -1.58
C VAL A 93 13.43 -12.40 -3.01
N GLU A 94 14.46 -13.16 -3.37
CA GLU A 94 14.63 -13.70 -4.72
C GLU A 94 13.51 -14.68 -5.11
N GLU A 95 13.05 -15.50 -4.15
CA GLU A 95 11.97 -16.46 -4.36
C GLU A 95 10.65 -15.75 -4.69
N VAL A 96 10.36 -14.67 -3.96
CA VAL A 96 9.15 -13.86 -4.19
C VAL A 96 9.28 -13.03 -5.47
N ALA A 97 10.40 -12.33 -5.64
CA ALA A 97 10.65 -11.43 -6.78
C ALA A 97 10.57 -12.14 -8.13
N SER A 98 11.02 -13.41 -8.20
CA SER A 98 11.00 -14.18 -9.44
C SER A 98 9.59 -14.55 -9.94
N GLN A 99 8.57 -14.46 -9.09
CA GLN A 99 7.19 -14.87 -9.40
C GLN A 99 6.28 -13.72 -9.84
N VAL A 100 6.75 -12.47 -9.74
CA VAL A 100 5.91 -11.29 -9.89
C VAL A 100 6.52 -10.23 -10.79
N ASP A 101 5.68 -9.38 -11.34
CA ASP A 101 6.12 -8.18 -12.04
C ASP A 101 6.45 -7.05 -11.08
N PHE A 102 5.74 -6.95 -9.96
CA PHE A 102 6.00 -6.03 -8.85
C PHE A 102 5.27 -6.48 -7.57
N ILE A 103 5.57 -5.84 -6.45
CA ILE A 103 4.92 -6.13 -5.18
C ILE A 103 4.23 -4.91 -4.57
N PHE A 104 3.13 -5.17 -3.86
CA PHE A 104 2.60 -4.27 -2.83
C PHE A 104 3.21 -4.64 -1.49
N CYS A 105 3.82 -3.67 -0.79
CA CYS A 105 4.44 -3.89 0.51
C CYS A 105 3.61 -3.26 1.63
N ALA A 106 3.17 -4.09 2.58
CA ALA A 106 2.35 -3.71 3.73
C ALA A 106 2.78 -4.46 5.01
N VAL A 107 4.08 -4.57 5.22
CA VAL A 107 4.63 -5.24 6.40
C VAL A 107 4.52 -4.36 7.64
N ASN A 108 4.51 -5.00 8.82
CA ASN A 108 4.53 -4.31 10.10
C ASN A 108 5.77 -4.77 10.89
N MET A 109 6.81 -3.98 10.86
CA MET A 109 8.09 -4.20 11.53
C MET A 109 8.79 -2.85 11.77
N PRO A 110 9.93 -2.79 12.48
CA PRO A 110 10.69 -1.55 12.66
C PRO A 110 11.02 -0.87 11.33
N LYS A 111 10.99 0.47 11.29
CA LYS A 111 11.19 1.24 10.04
C LYS A 111 12.50 0.91 9.32
N ALA A 112 13.58 0.67 10.07
CA ALA A 112 14.88 0.31 9.49
C ALA A 112 14.82 -1.03 8.75
N GLU A 113 14.12 -2.01 9.32
CA GLU A 113 13.94 -3.34 8.70
C GLU A 113 13.04 -3.25 7.47
N ILE A 114 11.96 -2.45 7.52
CA ILE A 114 11.11 -2.19 6.36
C ILE A 114 11.94 -1.60 5.22
N LYS A 115 12.76 -0.58 5.53
CA LYS A 115 13.61 0.07 4.55
C LYS A 115 14.58 -0.91 3.90
N ALA A 116 15.23 -1.73 4.70
CA ALA A 116 16.16 -2.75 4.22
C ALA A 116 15.45 -3.81 3.33
N LEU A 117 14.26 -4.24 3.74
CA LEU A 117 13.47 -5.22 2.97
C LEU A 117 13.02 -4.64 1.62
N GLU A 118 12.48 -3.43 1.61
CA GLU A 118 12.04 -2.76 0.38
C GLU A 118 13.21 -2.52 -0.58
N GLU A 119 14.37 -2.11 -0.06
CA GLU A 119 15.59 -1.96 -0.87
C GLU A 119 16.10 -3.31 -1.41
N ALA A 120 15.98 -4.39 -0.64
CA ALA A 120 16.36 -5.72 -1.10
C ALA A 120 15.49 -6.17 -2.28
N TYR A 121 14.16 -5.98 -2.20
CA TYR A 121 13.26 -6.25 -3.33
C TYR A 121 13.59 -5.40 -4.55
N ALA A 122 13.82 -4.10 -4.36
CA ALA A 122 14.19 -3.23 -5.47
C ALA A 122 15.53 -3.68 -6.12
N LYS A 123 16.53 -4.06 -5.31
CA LYS A 123 17.82 -4.61 -5.80
C LYS A 123 17.67 -5.96 -6.52
N ALA A 124 16.68 -6.76 -6.15
CA ALA A 124 16.29 -7.97 -6.87
C ALA A 124 15.47 -7.66 -8.15
N GLU A 125 15.53 -6.43 -8.65
CA GLU A 125 14.83 -5.95 -9.85
C GLU A 125 13.30 -6.05 -9.77
N CYS A 126 12.75 -6.15 -8.56
CA CYS A 126 11.32 -6.17 -8.30
C CYS A 126 10.86 -4.78 -7.82
N PRO A 127 10.04 -4.05 -8.61
CA PRO A 127 9.45 -2.80 -8.19
C PRO A 127 8.58 -2.98 -6.93
N VAL A 128 8.67 -2.01 -6.01
CA VAL A 128 7.95 -2.00 -4.75
C VAL A 128 6.98 -0.83 -4.71
N VAL A 129 5.69 -1.11 -4.59
CA VAL A 129 4.67 -0.11 -4.28
C VAL A 129 4.33 -0.23 -2.79
N SER A 130 4.83 0.70 -1.99
CA SER A 130 4.80 0.57 -0.54
C SER A 130 3.66 1.35 0.11
N ASN A 131 2.94 0.69 1.01
CA ASN A 131 2.00 1.32 1.93
C ASN A 131 2.71 1.86 3.19
N ASN A 132 3.96 1.49 3.41
CA ASN A 132 4.71 1.82 4.62
C ASN A 132 5.25 3.26 4.60
N SER A 133 5.58 3.75 5.79
CA SER A 133 6.14 5.09 5.95
C SER A 133 7.67 5.15 5.94
N ALA A 134 8.34 4.01 5.88
CA ALA A 134 9.78 3.92 6.07
C ALA A 134 10.60 4.73 5.05
N ASN A 135 10.17 4.73 3.80
CA ASN A 135 10.86 5.42 2.71
C ASN A 135 10.21 6.76 2.28
N ARG A 136 9.19 7.26 2.98
CA ARG A 136 8.50 8.52 2.59
C ARG A 136 9.40 9.74 2.54
N PHE A 137 10.45 9.77 3.36
CA PHE A 137 11.41 10.88 3.42
C PHE A 137 12.77 10.54 2.81
N THR A 138 12.87 9.43 2.08
CA THR A 138 14.07 9.11 1.30
C THR A 138 14.06 10.00 0.05
N PRO A 139 15.09 10.84 -0.20
CA PRO A 139 15.01 11.92 -1.20
C PRO A 139 14.69 11.48 -2.63
N ASP A 140 15.11 10.28 -3.02
CA ASP A 140 14.93 9.72 -4.35
C ASP A 140 13.79 8.69 -4.45
N VAL A 141 12.97 8.59 -3.41
CA VAL A 141 11.77 7.74 -3.40
C VAL A 141 10.54 8.60 -3.65
N PRO A 142 9.81 8.37 -4.75
CA PRO A 142 8.59 9.12 -5.03
C PRO A 142 7.49 8.77 -4.03
N MET A 143 6.90 9.80 -3.41
CA MET A 143 5.69 9.69 -2.62
C MET A 143 4.53 10.22 -3.47
N VAL A 144 3.62 9.35 -3.89
CA VAL A 144 2.66 9.65 -4.95
C VAL A 144 1.22 9.67 -4.43
N VAL A 145 0.51 10.73 -4.83
CA VAL A 145 -0.95 10.81 -4.91
C VAL A 145 -1.24 11.02 -6.39
N PRO A 146 -1.65 9.97 -7.14
CA PRO A 146 -1.65 9.99 -8.61
C PRO A 146 -2.41 11.15 -9.25
N GLU A 147 -3.49 11.61 -8.61
CA GLU A 147 -4.34 12.71 -9.08
C GLU A 147 -3.65 14.09 -8.95
N ILE A 148 -2.54 14.16 -8.19
CA ILE A 148 -1.93 15.44 -7.81
C ILE A 148 -0.50 15.57 -8.35
N ASN A 149 0.33 14.55 -8.10
CA ASN A 149 1.75 14.60 -8.37
C ASN A 149 2.27 13.30 -9.04
N ALA A 150 1.56 12.81 -10.05
CA ALA A 150 1.97 11.62 -10.79
C ALA A 150 3.38 11.75 -11.39
N ASP A 151 3.79 12.98 -11.76
CA ASP A 151 5.11 13.34 -12.24
C ASP A 151 6.25 13.12 -11.23
N HIS A 152 5.94 12.98 -9.94
CA HIS A 152 6.96 12.65 -8.94
C HIS A 152 7.69 11.33 -9.23
N ILE A 153 7.11 10.44 -10.03
CA ILE A 153 7.77 9.20 -10.49
C ILE A 153 9.01 9.46 -11.36
N GLU A 154 9.17 10.65 -11.91
CA GLU A 154 10.33 11.04 -12.73
C GLU A 154 11.65 11.04 -11.94
N ILE A 155 11.60 10.99 -10.60
CA ILE A 155 12.78 10.82 -9.75
C ILE A 155 13.32 9.37 -9.73
N ILE A 156 12.55 8.37 -10.19
CA ILE A 156 12.93 6.95 -10.18
C ILE A 156 14.29 6.69 -10.85
N PRO A 157 14.69 7.33 -11.96
CA PRO A 157 16.02 7.13 -12.54
C PRO A 157 17.17 7.45 -11.58
N ALA A 158 17.01 8.49 -10.73
CA ALA A 158 18.02 8.83 -9.70
C ALA A 158 18.10 7.73 -8.62
N GLN A 159 16.93 7.22 -8.20
CA GLN A 159 16.87 6.09 -7.25
C GLN A 159 17.53 4.83 -7.82
N ARG A 160 17.22 4.48 -9.06
CA ARG A 160 17.84 3.32 -9.75
C ARG A 160 19.36 3.45 -9.82
N LYS A 161 19.86 4.64 -10.10
CA LYS A 161 21.31 4.91 -10.10
C LYS A 161 21.92 4.65 -8.72
N ARG A 162 21.27 5.11 -7.64
CA ARG A 162 21.72 4.87 -6.25
C ARG A 162 21.68 3.39 -5.89
N LEU A 163 20.60 2.69 -6.25
CA LEU A 163 20.41 1.27 -5.91
C LEU A 163 21.19 0.31 -6.82
N GLY A 164 21.66 0.78 -7.99
CA GLY A 164 22.34 -0.06 -8.99
C GLY A 164 21.37 -0.94 -9.76
N THR A 165 20.08 -0.54 -9.91
CA THR A 165 19.04 -1.33 -10.53
C THR A 165 18.69 -0.82 -11.94
N LYS A 166 18.14 -1.70 -12.78
CA LYS A 166 17.63 -1.35 -14.11
C LYS A 166 16.10 -1.21 -14.12
N ARG A 167 15.41 -2.10 -13.42
CA ARG A 167 13.96 -2.17 -13.35
C ARG A 167 13.44 -1.86 -11.94
N GLY A 168 14.12 -2.35 -10.91
CA GLY A 168 13.70 -2.22 -9.53
C GLY A 168 13.65 -0.76 -9.06
N PHE A 169 12.66 -0.44 -8.26
CA PHE A 169 12.49 0.85 -7.58
C PHE A 169 11.52 0.71 -6.42
N ILE A 170 11.45 1.73 -5.58
CA ILE A 170 10.47 1.87 -4.50
C ILE A 170 9.66 3.12 -4.80
N ALA A 171 8.33 3.02 -4.77
CA ALA A 171 7.40 4.13 -4.72
C ALA A 171 6.51 3.98 -3.51
N VAL A 172 6.18 5.07 -2.82
CA VAL A 172 5.40 5.02 -1.59
C VAL A 172 4.12 5.84 -1.72
N LYS A 173 3.06 5.40 -1.04
CA LYS A 173 1.88 6.24 -0.87
C LYS A 173 2.08 7.24 0.26
N SER A 174 1.39 8.37 0.20
CA SER A 174 1.35 9.36 1.28
C SER A 174 0.65 8.81 2.54
N ASN A 175 0.61 9.62 3.59
CA ASN A 175 -0.17 9.32 4.78
C ASN A 175 -1.67 9.16 4.44
N CYS A 176 -2.37 8.28 5.17
CA CYS A 176 -3.78 7.99 4.91
C CYS A 176 -4.69 9.22 5.12
N SER A 177 -4.39 10.06 6.12
CA SER A 177 -5.15 11.29 6.37
C SER A 177 -5.03 12.26 5.19
N LEU A 178 -3.82 12.46 4.66
CA LEU A 178 -3.59 13.32 3.49
C LEU A 178 -4.43 12.88 2.29
N GLN A 179 -4.54 11.59 2.04
CA GLN A 179 -5.31 11.05 0.92
C GLN A 179 -6.82 11.27 1.04
N SER A 180 -7.33 11.63 2.22
CA SER A 180 -8.75 11.91 2.41
C SER A 180 -9.14 13.34 2.02
N TYR A 181 -8.26 14.33 2.16
CA TYR A 181 -8.60 15.74 1.95
C TYR A 181 -7.77 16.45 0.86
N VAL A 182 -6.53 16.04 0.63
CA VAL A 182 -5.65 16.72 -0.36
C VAL A 182 -6.19 16.60 -1.80
N PRO A 183 -6.77 15.47 -2.25
CA PRO A 183 -7.39 15.40 -3.57
C PRO A 183 -8.58 16.35 -3.73
N ALA A 184 -9.30 16.68 -2.65
CA ALA A 184 -10.39 17.64 -2.69
C ALA A 184 -9.88 19.10 -2.66
N LEU A 185 -8.82 19.37 -1.91
CA LEU A 185 -8.23 20.71 -1.84
C LEU A 185 -7.45 21.10 -3.10
N HIS A 186 -6.85 20.14 -3.79
CA HIS A 186 -5.99 20.42 -4.94
C HIS A 186 -6.67 21.19 -6.07
N PRO A 187 -7.85 20.78 -6.59
CA PRO A 187 -8.57 21.58 -7.59
C PRO A 187 -8.99 22.96 -7.07
N LEU A 188 -9.38 23.09 -5.80
CA LEU A 188 -9.70 24.37 -5.20
C LEU A 188 -8.47 25.28 -5.12
N MET A 189 -7.31 24.71 -4.80
CA MET A 189 -6.05 25.44 -4.79
C MET A 189 -5.68 25.96 -6.18
N LYS A 190 -5.90 25.16 -7.22
CA LYS A 190 -5.61 25.56 -8.61
C LYS A 190 -6.52 26.69 -9.09
N GLU A 191 -7.79 26.67 -8.73
CA GLU A 191 -8.79 27.61 -9.20
C GLU A 191 -8.80 28.89 -8.40
N PHE A 192 -8.76 28.80 -7.06
CA PHE A 192 -9.01 29.92 -6.14
C PHE A 192 -7.81 30.28 -5.28
N GLY A 193 -6.79 29.45 -5.25
CA GLY A 193 -5.74 29.51 -4.25
C GLY A 193 -6.21 29.04 -2.85
N VAL A 194 -5.32 28.45 -2.07
CA VAL A 194 -5.57 28.08 -0.67
C VAL A 194 -4.46 28.66 0.19
N ASN A 195 -4.79 29.65 1.01
CA ASN A 195 -3.81 30.30 1.89
C ASN A 195 -3.61 29.53 3.21
N LYS A 196 -4.68 28.95 3.74
CA LYS A 196 -4.66 28.21 5.00
C LYS A 196 -5.72 27.11 4.96
N ALA A 197 -5.40 25.96 5.58
CA ALA A 197 -6.35 24.89 5.84
C ALA A 197 -6.28 24.52 7.32
N LEU A 198 -7.44 24.46 7.99
CA LEU A 198 -7.57 23.89 9.32
C LEU A 198 -8.12 22.48 9.17
N VAL A 199 -7.34 21.49 9.59
CA VAL A 199 -7.68 20.06 9.40
C VAL A 199 -7.85 19.42 10.77
N CYS A 200 -9.02 18.79 10.98
CA CYS A 200 -9.28 17.94 12.13
C CYS A 200 -9.60 16.54 11.62
N THR A 201 -8.89 15.51 12.10
CA THR A 201 -9.08 14.13 11.66
C THR A 201 -9.60 13.24 12.76
N TYR A 202 -10.58 12.41 12.43
CA TYR A 202 -11.06 11.32 13.26
C TYR A 202 -10.62 10.01 12.59
N GLN A 203 -9.70 9.31 13.23
CA GLN A 203 -9.07 8.12 12.62
C GLN A 203 -9.51 6.85 13.34
N ALA A 204 -9.94 5.85 12.56
CA ALA A 204 -10.26 4.54 13.10
C ALA A 204 -9.00 3.80 13.55
N ILE A 205 -9.11 3.04 14.64
CA ILE A 205 -8.00 2.23 15.20
C ILE A 205 -7.47 1.18 14.21
N SER A 206 -8.29 0.78 13.24
CA SER A 206 -7.87 -0.13 12.15
C SER A 206 -6.71 0.43 11.32
N GLY A 207 -6.58 1.76 11.21
CA GLY A 207 -5.44 2.42 10.57
C GLY A 207 -4.12 2.16 11.30
N ALA A 208 -4.16 1.90 12.59
CA ALA A 208 -3.03 1.47 13.41
C ALA A 208 -2.90 -0.07 13.50
N GLY A 209 -3.72 -0.83 12.77
CA GLY A 209 -3.75 -2.30 12.83
C GLY A 209 -4.29 -2.85 14.14
N LYS A 210 -5.07 -2.06 14.89
CA LYS A 210 -5.68 -2.45 16.16
C LYS A 210 -7.14 -2.84 15.99
N THR A 211 -7.63 -3.65 16.90
CA THR A 211 -9.02 -4.07 17.05
C THR A 211 -9.55 -3.67 18.42
N PHE A 212 -10.85 -3.71 18.63
CA PHE A 212 -11.46 -3.40 19.93
C PHE A 212 -10.93 -4.26 21.07
N ASP A 213 -10.62 -5.53 20.81
CA ASP A 213 -10.01 -6.43 21.82
C ASP A 213 -8.64 -5.96 22.30
N ARG A 214 -7.91 -5.23 21.46
CA ARG A 214 -6.57 -4.69 21.77
C ARG A 214 -6.58 -3.25 22.23
N MET A 215 -7.72 -2.59 22.15
CA MET A 215 -7.90 -1.20 22.50
C MET A 215 -9.36 -0.96 22.94
N PRO A 216 -9.81 -1.66 24.03
CA PRO A 216 -11.20 -1.61 24.46
C PRO A 216 -11.63 -0.22 24.92
N GLU A 217 -10.69 0.63 25.35
CA GLU A 217 -10.94 2.00 25.79
C GLU A 217 -11.47 2.92 24.68
N ILE A 218 -11.42 2.50 23.43
CA ILE A 218 -11.95 3.30 22.30
C ILE A 218 -13.45 3.06 22.05
N VAL A 219 -14.05 2.04 22.68
CA VAL A 219 -15.48 1.76 22.49
C VAL A 219 -16.29 2.90 23.06
N ASP A 220 -17.19 3.47 22.24
CA ASP A 220 -18.00 4.65 22.54
C ASP A 220 -17.20 5.87 23.04
N ASN A 221 -15.93 5.96 22.62
CA ASN A 221 -15.00 6.98 23.09
C ASN A 221 -14.14 7.54 21.96
N VAL A 222 -13.55 8.71 22.22
CA VAL A 222 -12.54 9.34 21.39
C VAL A 222 -11.28 9.55 22.23
N ILE A 223 -10.17 8.99 21.78
CA ILE A 223 -8.87 9.23 22.42
C ILE A 223 -8.21 10.38 21.68
N PRO A 224 -8.07 11.56 22.32
CA PRO A 224 -7.43 12.70 21.69
C PRO A 224 -5.94 12.45 21.48
N TYR A 225 -5.40 13.08 20.45
CA TYR A 225 -3.99 13.08 20.07
C TYR A 225 -3.47 11.73 19.54
N ILE A 226 -3.18 11.70 18.25
CA ILE A 226 -2.49 10.59 17.60
C ILE A 226 -1.02 10.97 17.42
N GLY A 227 -0.14 10.38 18.24
CA GLY A 227 1.28 10.72 18.27
C GLY A 227 1.98 10.72 16.90
N GLY A 228 2.60 11.84 16.54
CA GLY A 228 3.34 12.05 15.31
C GLY A 228 2.46 12.21 14.06
N GLU A 229 1.14 12.40 14.20
CA GLU A 229 0.26 12.57 13.05
C GLU A 229 0.33 13.99 12.50
N GLU A 230 0.49 14.99 13.38
CA GLU A 230 0.65 16.38 12.98
C GLU A 230 1.90 16.56 12.13
N GLU A 231 3.04 16.00 12.52
CA GLU A 231 4.28 16.11 11.75
C GLU A 231 4.15 15.40 10.38
N LYS A 232 3.45 14.26 10.33
CA LYS A 232 3.21 13.55 9.05
C LYS A 232 2.29 14.34 8.12
N SER A 233 1.36 15.13 8.69
CA SER A 233 0.37 15.90 7.94
C SER A 233 0.86 17.29 7.56
N ALA A 234 1.75 17.87 8.36
CA ALA A 234 2.31 19.21 8.15
C ALA A 234 3.59 19.23 7.30
N SER A 235 4.32 18.12 7.23
CA SER A 235 5.58 18.05 6.50
C SER A 235 5.36 17.66 5.04
N ARG A 236 5.30 18.67 4.16
CA ARG A 236 5.33 18.72 2.69
C ARG A 236 3.99 18.80 1.99
#